data_df2a3cda289f8164d0fda9683255be00
#
_entry.id   df2a3cda289f8164d0fda9683255be00
#
_cell.length_a   1.000
_cell.length_b   1.000
_cell.length_c   1.000
_cell.angle_alpha   90.00
_cell.angle_beta   90.00
_cell.angle_gamma   90.00
#
_symmetry.space_group_name_H-M   'P 1'
#
loop_
_entity.id
_entity.type
_entity.pdbx_description
1 polymer ?
#
loop_
_entity_poly.entity_id
_entity_poly.type
_entity_poly.pdbx_seq_one_letter_code
_entity_poly.pdbx_strand_id
1 'polypeptide(L)'
;NDSYNSDLASLDIALDFVYRRSLSKGLKRTLILSDMLETGQSVTTLYRKVAQLVHSRGIEKIIGVGEDISSCADRFDVEKYFFQDTESLLHSDVIKNLRNEIILIKGSRNFEFDTVSERLELKVHETILEINLNALVGNLNYYRSKLKPETKIVCMVKAFAYGAGSYEVAKTLQEHRVDYQAVAVADEGSELRKAGITGSI
;
A
#
# COMPACT_ATOMS: atom_id res chain seq x y z
N ASN A 1 2.26 -6.09 2.93
CA ASN A 1 3.03 -5.29 3.86
C ASN A 1 2.24 -5.14 5.16
N ASP A 2 2.82 -5.50 6.30
CA ASP A 2 2.26 -5.33 7.64
C ASP A 2 3.38 -4.80 8.56
N SER A 3 3.84 -3.61 8.22
CA SER A 3 5.03 -2.98 8.81
C SER A 3 4.78 -2.32 10.17
N TYR A 4 3.57 -2.46 10.77
CA TYR A 4 3.21 -1.67 11.96
C TYR A 4 2.91 -2.47 13.23
N ASN A 5 2.71 -3.78 13.15
CA ASN A 5 2.42 -4.63 14.31
C ASN A 5 3.33 -5.86 14.33
N SER A 6 4.14 -6.02 15.38
CA SER A 6 5.05 -7.14 15.52
C SER A 6 4.78 -7.95 16.80
N ASP A 7 3.59 -8.50 16.95
CA ASP A 7 3.29 -9.53 17.94
C ASP A 7 3.20 -10.93 17.29
N LEU A 8 3.34 -11.99 18.10
CA LEU A 8 3.34 -13.36 17.62
C LEU A 8 2.00 -13.77 16.98
N ALA A 9 0.89 -13.25 17.46
CA ALA A 9 -0.43 -13.62 16.93
C ALA A 9 -0.64 -13.01 15.55
N SER A 10 -0.29 -11.76 15.38
CA SER A 10 -0.37 -11.09 14.07
C SER A 10 0.65 -11.67 13.08
N LEU A 11 1.82 -12.11 13.54
CA LEU A 11 2.78 -12.82 12.70
C LEU A 11 2.21 -14.16 12.21
N ASP A 12 1.59 -14.95 13.08
CA ASP A 12 0.99 -16.24 12.70
C ASP A 12 -0.12 -16.07 11.65
N ILE A 13 -0.99 -15.08 11.82
CA ILE A 13 -2.05 -14.76 10.85
C ILE A 13 -1.46 -14.37 9.49
N ALA A 14 -0.44 -13.52 9.49
CA ALA A 14 0.21 -13.08 8.25
C ALA A 14 0.93 -14.24 7.53
N LEU A 15 1.59 -15.12 8.27
CA LEU A 15 2.23 -16.32 7.72
C LEU A 15 1.21 -17.32 7.16
N ASP A 16 0.05 -17.51 7.80
CA ASP A 16 -1.04 -18.34 7.28
C ASP A 16 -1.56 -17.79 5.94
N PHE A 17 -1.73 -16.49 5.83
CA PHE A 17 -2.12 -15.84 4.57
C PHE A 17 -1.10 -16.09 3.46
N VAL A 18 0.20 -15.92 3.73
CA VAL A 18 1.27 -16.19 2.77
C VAL A 18 1.29 -17.65 2.34
N TYR A 19 1.14 -18.59 3.29
CA TYR A 19 1.05 -20.02 3.02
C TYR A 19 -0.07 -20.33 2.03
N ARG A 20 -1.30 -19.89 2.32
CA ARG A 20 -2.47 -20.14 1.44
C ARG A 20 -2.28 -19.54 0.05
N ARG A 21 -1.71 -18.33 -0.03
CA ARG A 21 -1.49 -17.65 -1.31
C ARG A 21 -0.38 -18.31 -2.14
N SER A 22 0.61 -18.94 -1.50
CA SER A 22 1.69 -19.64 -2.20
C SER A 22 1.25 -20.93 -2.86
N LEU A 23 0.26 -21.64 -2.30
CA LEU A 23 -0.23 -22.92 -2.82
C LEU A 23 -0.72 -22.82 -4.27
N SER A 24 -1.33 -21.71 -4.65
CA SER A 24 -1.85 -21.51 -6.00
C SER A 24 -0.79 -21.16 -7.05
N LYS A 25 0.41 -20.73 -6.62
CA LYS A 25 1.45 -20.18 -7.51
C LYS A 25 2.76 -20.97 -7.50
N GLY A 26 2.96 -21.88 -6.53
CA GLY A 26 4.22 -22.64 -6.40
C GLY A 26 5.45 -21.77 -6.15
N LEU A 27 5.27 -20.58 -5.54
CA LEU A 27 6.34 -19.63 -5.30
C LEU A 27 6.99 -19.88 -3.94
N LYS A 28 8.30 -19.68 -3.87
CA LYS A 28 9.08 -19.68 -2.63
C LYS A 28 8.56 -18.64 -1.64
N ARG A 29 8.59 -18.96 -0.34
CA ARG A 29 8.07 -18.10 0.73
C ARG A 29 9.22 -17.52 1.53
N THR A 30 9.31 -16.22 1.53
CA THR A 30 10.34 -15.46 2.24
C THR A 30 9.71 -14.55 3.28
N LEU A 31 10.26 -14.59 4.49
CA LEU A 31 9.90 -13.67 5.58
C LEU A 31 11.02 -12.67 5.78
N ILE A 32 10.72 -11.37 5.74
CA ILE A 32 11.57 -10.29 6.22
C ILE A 32 10.98 -9.81 7.55
N LEU A 33 11.72 -9.99 8.64
CA LEU A 33 11.23 -9.72 9.99
C LEU A 33 12.24 -8.85 10.76
N SER A 34 11.74 -7.76 11.37
CA SER A 34 12.57 -6.97 12.31
C SER A 34 12.50 -7.53 13.72
N ASP A 35 13.28 -6.95 14.63
CA ASP A 35 13.09 -7.18 16.05
C ASP A 35 11.64 -6.90 16.47
N MET A 36 11.14 -7.81 17.32
CA MET A 36 9.80 -7.74 17.89
C MET A 36 9.90 -7.11 19.28
N LEU A 37 9.51 -5.85 19.39
CA LEU A 37 9.64 -5.05 20.60
C LEU A 37 8.44 -5.25 21.54
N GLU A 38 8.63 -4.95 22.82
CA GLU A 38 7.59 -4.88 23.86
C GLU A 38 6.75 -6.17 24.05
N THR A 39 7.31 -7.34 23.78
CA THR A 39 6.57 -8.62 23.86
C THR A 39 6.41 -9.15 25.29
N GLY A 40 7.11 -8.58 26.28
CA GLY A 40 7.14 -9.06 27.66
C GLY A 40 7.80 -10.45 27.84
N GLN A 41 8.39 -11.01 26.80
CA GLN A 41 9.07 -12.32 26.81
C GLN A 41 10.58 -12.14 26.69
N SER A 42 11.36 -13.13 27.18
CA SER A 42 12.79 -13.14 26.89
C SER A 42 13.05 -13.36 25.41
N VAL A 43 14.08 -12.70 24.86
CA VAL A 43 14.52 -12.80 23.45
C VAL A 43 14.58 -14.26 22.99
N THR A 44 15.25 -15.09 23.78
CA THR A 44 15.39 -16.53 23.50
C THR A 44 14.06 -17.26 23.40
N THR A 45 13.09 -16.95 24.28
CA THR A 45 11.77 -17.60 24.28
C THR A 45 10.93 -17.13 23.09
N LEU A 46 10.98 -15.85 22.81
CA LEU A 46 10.28 -15.23 21.68
C LEU A 46 10.74 -15.85 20.36
N TYR A 47 12.04 -15.82 20.06
CA TYR A 47 12.54 -16.29 18.77
C TYR A 47 12.54 -17.80 18.62
N ARG A 48 12.45 -18.56 19.70
CA ARG A 48 12.11 -20.00 19.62
C ARG A 48 10.68 -20.20 19.07
N LYS A 49 9.71 -19.41 19.53
CA LYS A 49 8.33 -19.46 18.99
C LYS A 49 8.26 -18.97 17.56
N VAL A 50 8.99 -17.90 17.22
CA VAL A 50 9.09 -17.42 15.84
C VAL A 50 9.66 -18.50 14.92
N ALA A 51 10.73 -19.18 15.32
CA ALA A 51 11.32 -20.26 14.53
C ALA A 51 10.35 -21.43 14.34
N GLN A 52 9.55 -21.77 15.36
CA GLN A 52 8.47 -22.78 15.23
C GLN A 52 7.40 -22.35 14.22
N LEU A 53 6.99 -21.08 14.24
CA LEU A 53 6.05 -20.55 13.24
C LEU A 53 6.64 -20.58 11.82
N VAL A 54 7.87 -20.13 11.66
CA VAL A 54 8.61 -20.17 10.37
C VAL A 54 8.60 -21.59 9.80
N HIS A 55 8.95 -22.57 10.63
CA HIS A 55 8.96 -23.97 10.22
C HIS A 55 7.56 -24.50 9.89
N SER A 56 6.58 -24.33 10.80
CA SER A 56 5.21 -24.86 10.64
C SER A 56 4.44 -24.24 9.47
N ARG A 57 4.73 -22.99 9.12
CA ARG A 57 4.15 -22.27 7.97
C ARG A 57 4.93 -22.45 6.69
N GLY A 58 5.98 -23.28 6.71
CA GLY A 58 6.79 -23.63 5.56
C GLY A 58 7.49 -22.46 4.90
N ILE A 59 7.96 -21.49 5.70
CA ILE A 59 8.85 -20.44 5.21
C ILE A 59 10.19 -21.07 4.83
N GLU A 60 10.68 -20.74 3.66
CA GLU A 60 11.89 -21.35 3.08
C GLU A 60 13.11 -20.44 3.22
N LYS A 61 12.87 -19.13 3.42
CA LYS A 61 13.91 -18.12 3.63
C LYS A 61 13.48 -17.13 4.70
N ILE A 62 14.38 -16.80 5.62
CA ILE A 62 14.20 -15.69 6.57
C ILE A 62 15.30 -14.64 6.40
N ILE A 63 14.91 -13.39 6.45
CA ILE A 63 15.79 -12.24 6.51
C ILE A 63 15.45 -11.49 7.80
N GLY A 64 16.30 -11.58 8.79
CA GLY A 64 16.15 -10.92 10.07
C GLY A 64 16.86 -9.57 10.10
N VAL A 65 16.24 -8.57 10.70
CA VAL A 65 16.83 -7.23 10.88
C VAL A 65 16.72 -6.80 12.34
N GLY A 66 17.83 -6.58 12.97
CA GLY A 66 17.94 -6.17 14.35
C GLY A 66 18.89 -7.04 15.16
N GLU A 67 19.23 -6.58 16.35
CA GLU A 67 20.20 -7.24 17.24
C GLU A 67 19.61 -8.51 17.88
N ASP A 68 18.36 -8.42 18.37
CA ASP A 68 17.69 -9.52 19.07
C ASP A 68 17.46 -10.73 18.17
N ILE A 69 16.90 -10.52 16.96
CA ILE A 69 16.67 -11.60 16.01
C ILE A 69 17.99 -12.19 15.50
N SER A 70 19.00 -11.35 15.27
CA SER A 70 20.33 -11.78 14.83
C SER A 70 21.03 -12.65 15.88
N SER A 71 20.87 -12.33 17.16
CA SER A 71 21.43 -13.13 18.28
C SER A 71 20.83 -14.54 18.36
N CYS A 72 19.69 -14.75 17.75
CA CYS A 72 18.96 -16.02 17.71
C CYS A 72 19.00 -16.72 16.33
N ALA A 73 19.90 -16.32 15.44
CA ALA A 73 20.04 -16.84 14.08
C ALA A 73 20.13 -18.38 14.01
N ASP A 74 20.79 -19.02 14.97
CA ASP A 74 20.97 -20.48 15.01
C ASP A 74 19.67 -21.27 15.20
N ARG A 75 18.58 -20.60 15.61
CA ARG A 75 17.27 -21.24 15.82
C ARG A 75 16.48 -21.48 14.53
N PHE A 76 16.88 -20.83 13.45
CA PHE A 76 16.21 -20.94 12.17
C PHE A 76 16.90 -21.96 11.28
N ASP A 77 16.21 -23.04 10.96
CA ASP A 77 16.69 -24.13 10.09
C ASP A 77 16.15 -23.98 8.67
N VAL A 78 16.39 -22.81 8.07
CA VAL A 78 16.00 -22.44 6.70
C VAL A 78 17.09 -21.56 6.10
N GLU A 79 17.01 -21.25 4.80
CA GLU A 79 17.89 -20.24 4.21
C GLU A 79 17.75 -18.92 4.98
N LYS A 80 18.85 -18.36 5.46
CA LYS A 80 18.78 -17.25 6.42
C LYS A 80 19.86 -16.21 6.21
N TYR A 81 19.48 -14.95 6.41
CA TYR A 81 20.34 -13.78 6.38
C TYR A 81 19.94 -12.86 7.52
N PHE A 82 20.93 -12.25 8.19
CA PHE A 82 20.69 -11.34 9.31
C PHE A 82 21.49 -10.06 9.16
N PHE A 83 20.84 -8.95 9.48
CA PHE A 83 21.37 -7.60 9.38
C PHE A 83 21.12 -6.84 10.68
N GLN A 84 22.02 -5.93 11.05
CA GLN A 84 21.86 -5.12 12.26
C GLN A 84 20.76 -4.07 12.12
N ASP A 85 20.59 -3.53 10.92
CA ASP A 85 19.64 -2.47 10.60
C ASP A 85 19.11 -2.58 9.17
N THR A 86 18.11 -1.79 8.87
CA THR A 86 17.46 -1.76 7.57
C THR A 86 18.36 -1.23 6.46
N GLU A 87 19.26 -0.30 6.78
CA GLU A 87 20.18 0.28 5.81
C GLU A 87 21.15 -0.79 5.29
N SER A 88 21.71 -1.60 6.18
CA SER A 88 22.58 -2.72 5.83
C SER A 88 21.86 -3.75 4.94
N LEU A 89 20.58 -4.04 5.21
CA LEU A 89 19.76 -4.88 4.34
C LEU A 89 19.60 -4.27 2.96
N LEU A 90 19.25 -2.99 2.87
CA LEU A 90 18.98 -2.30 1.60
C LEU A 90 20.21 -2.23 0.68
N HIS A 91 21.41 -2.16 1.26
CA HIS A 91 22.66 -2.16 0.52
C HIS A 91 23.20 -3.56 0.18
N SER A 92 22.60 -4.62 0.72
CA SER A 92 23.03 -5.99 0.51
C SER A 92 22.68 -6.53 -0.88
N ASP A 93 23.39 -7.55 -1.31
CA ASP A 93 23.03 -8.30 -2.52
C ASP A 93 21.83 -9.24 -2.29
N VAL A 94 21.49 -9.53 -1.02
CA VAL A 94 20.34 -10.37 -0.69
C VAL A 94 19.06 -9.75 -1.21
N ILE A 95 18.80 -8.46 -0.94
CA ILE A 95 17.59 -7.78 -1.38
C ILE A 95 17.52 -7.61 -2.91
N LYS A 96 18.68 -7.43 -3.55
CA LYS A 96 18.76 -7.30 -5.02
C LYS A 96 18.43 -8.61 -5.74
N ASN A 97 18.65 -9.75 -5.08
CA ASN A 97 18.48 -11.09 -5.67
C ASN A 97 17.14 -11.74 -5.35
N LEU A 98 16.26 -11.08 -4.59
CA LEU A 98 14.90 -11.56 -4.34
C LEU A 98 14.08 -11.51 -5.63
N ARG A 99 13.74 -12.70 -6.18
CA ARG A 99 12.99 -12.85 -7.43
C ARG A 99 12.07 -14.06 -7.34
N ASN A 100 10.88 -13.94 -7.95
CA ASN A 100 9.91 -15.03 -8.03
C ASN A 100 9.56 -15.67 -6.68
N GLU A 101 9.42 -14.85 -5.67
CA GLU A 101 9.11 -15.26 -4.28
C GLU A 101 7.87 -14.51 -3.78
N ILE A 102 7.14 -15.12 -2.86
CA ILE A 102 6.15 -14.40 -2.05
C ILE A 102 6.88 -13.91 -0.80
N ILE A 103 6.93 -12.62 -0.62
CA ILE A 103 7.66 -11.99 0.46
C ILE A 103 6.67 -11.38 1.46
N LEU A 104 6.74 -11.84 2.71
CA LEU A 104 6.09 -11.17 3.83
C LEU A 104 7.11 -10.23 4.48
N ILE A 105 6.74 -8.97 4.58
CA ILE A 105 7.53 -7.94 5.27
C ILE A 105 6.77 -7.57 6.53
N LYS A 106 7.38 -7.78 7.69
CA LYS A 106 6.78 -7.49 8.99
C LYS A 106 7.82 -6.98 9.97
N GLY A 107 7.55 -5.82 10.59
CA GLY A 107 8.50 -5.20 11.50
C GLY A 107 7.86 -4.17 12.42
N SER A 108 8.63 -3.73 13.42
CA SER A 108 8.25 -2.57 14.22
C SER A 108 8.59 -1.26 13.50
N ARG A 109 7.88 -0.18 13.85
CA ARG A 109 8.01 1.14 13.19
C ARG A 109 9.45 1.66 13.16
N ASN A 110 10.22 1.36 14.19
CA ASN A 110 11.60 1.85 14.32
C ASN A 110 12.53 1.31 13.23
N PHE A 111 12.14 0.27 12.51
CA PHE A 111 12.93 -0.34 11.44
C PHE A 111 12.58 0.19 10.04
N GLU A 112 11.62 1.10 9.92
CA GLU A 112 11.28 1.78 8.65
C GLU A 112 11.13 0.84 7.43
N PHE A 113 10.48 -0.32 7.62
CA PHE A 113 10.33 -1.35 6.60
C PHE A 113 9.49 -0.92 5.37
N ASP A 114 8.90 0.26 5.40
CA ASP A 114 8.29 0.86 4.21
C ASP A 114 9.34 1.07 3.13
N THR A 115 10.58 1.45 3.48
CA THR A 115 11.71 1.58 2.55
C THR A 115 12.09 0.25 1.90
N VAL A 116 11.99 -0.86 2.65
CA VAL A 116 12.19 -2.22 2.11
C VAL A 116 11.08 -2.57 1.12
N SER A 117 9.83 -2.22 1.44
CA SER A 117 8.68 -2.45 0.56
C SER A 117 8.84 -1.68 -0.74
N GLU A 118 9.15 -0.39 -0.68
CA GLU A 118 9.40 0.45 -1.86
C GLU A 118 10.54 -0.09 -2.74
N ARG A 119 11.59 -0.63 -2.12
CA ARG A 119 12.73 -1.23 -2.83
C ARG A 119 12.36 -2.52 -3.56
N LEU A 120 11.45 -3.31 -2.99
CA LEU A 120 11.01 -4.61 -3.52
C LEU A 120 9.79 -4.48 -4.42
N GLU A 121 9.05 -3.40 -4.33
CA GLU A 121 7.96 -3.14 -5.27
C GLU A 121 8.52 -3.24 -6.69
N LEU A 122 8.04 -4.26 -7.40
CA LEU A 122 8.21 -4.28 -8.85
C LEU A 122 7.63 -2.95 -9.33
N LYS A 123 8.45 -2.13 -9.94
CA LYS A 123 7.97 -1.05 -10.82
C LYS A 123 7.29 -1.74 -12.00
N VAL A 124 6.12 -2.30 -11.75
CA VAL A 124 5.16 -2.55 -12.80
C VAL A 124 4.95 -1.19 -13.42
N HIS A 125 5.01 -1.10 -14.74
CA HIS A 125 4.66 0.14 -15.43
C HIS A 125 3.31 0.59 -14.87
N GLU A 126 3.33 1.53 -13.93
CA GLU A 126 2.12 2.20 -13.49
C GLU A 126 1.64 3.00 -14.67
N THR A 127 0.51 2.60 -15.22
CA THR A 127 -0.22 3.49 -16.10
C THR A 127 -0.83 4.56 -15.21
N ILE A 128 -0.15 5.70 -15.09
CA ILE A 128 -0.61 6.84 -14.32
C ILE A 128 -1.50 7.68 -15.21
N LEU A 129 -2.75 7.87 -14.80
CA LEU A 129 -3.63 8.89 -15.37
C LEU A 129 -3.44 10.17 -14.56
N GLU A 130 -2.69 11.12 -15.11
CA GLU A 130 -2.50 12.43 -14.50
C GLU A 130 -3.59 13.40 -14.97
N ILE A 131 -4.37 13.94 -14.02
CA ILE A 131 -5.43 14.90 -14.27
C ILE A 131 -4.98 16.30 -13.84
N ASN A 132 -4.84 17.20 -14.80
CA ASN A 132 -4.50 18.59 -14.52
C ASN A 132 -5.80 19.43 -14.35
N LEU A 133 -6.17 19.69 -13.10
CA LEU A 133 -7.38 20.48 -12.78
C LEU A 133 -7.30 21.92 -13.26
N ASN A 134 -6.10 22.52 -13.33
CA ASN A 134 -5.94 23.88 -13.88
C ASN A 134 -6.23 23.90 -15.39
N ALA A 135 -5.82 22.86 -16.12
CA ALA A 135 -6.16 22.74 -17.54
C ALA A 135 -7.68 22.55 -17.73
N LEU A 136 -8.34 21.78 -16.85
CA LEU A 136 -9.79 21.62 -16.83
C LEU A 136 -10.49 22.98 -16.65
N VAL A 137 -10.04 23.79 -15.71
CA VAL A 137 -10.54 25.16 -15.49
C VAL A 137 -10.26 26.06 -16.69
N GLY A 138 -9.08 25.95 -17.30
CA GLY A 138 -8.75 26.66 -18.53
C GLY A 138 -9.74 26.34 -19.66
N ASN A 139 -10.07 25.06 -19.85
CA ASN A 139 -11.05 24.61 -20.83
C ASN A 139 -12.47 25.14 -20.51
N LEU A 140 -12.90 25.06 -19.24
CA LEU A 140 -14.17 25.62 -18.81
C LEU A 140 -14.28 27.11 -19.16
N ASN A 141 -13.26 27.89 -18.83
CA ASN A 141 -13.23 29.33 -19.09
C ASN A 141 -13.21 29.63 -20.59
N TYR A 142 -12.48 28.83 -21.39
CA TYR A 142 -12.51 28.96 -22.84
C TYR A 142 -13.90 28.75 -23.41
N TYR A 143 -14.62 27.69 -23.05
CA TYR A 143 -15.99 27.48 -23.50
C TYR A 143 -16.93 28.58 -23.00
N ARG A 144 -16.80 28.99 -21.72
CA ARG A 144 -17.60 30.08 -21.16
C ARG A 144 -17.43 31.37 -21.96
N SER A 145 -16.22 31.68 -22.42
CA SER A 145 -15.95 32.90 -23.24
C SER A 145 -16.62 32.88 -24.63
N LYS A 146 -17.08 31.71 -25.09
CA LYS A 146 -17.79 31.57 -26.38
C LYS A 146 -19.32 31.62 -26.23
N LEU A 147 -19.82 31.60 -25.01
CA LEU A 147 -21.24 31.58 -24.72
C LEU A 147 -21.76 32.98 -24.42
N LYS A 148 -23.07 33.16 -24.63
CA LYS A 148 -23.75 34.39 -24.18
C LYS A 148 -23.84 34.39 -22.64
N PRO A 149 -23.88 35.56 -21.98
CA PRO A 149 -23.92 35.67 -20.54
C PRO A 149 -25.05 34.90 -19.84
N GLU A 150 -26.18 34.78 -20.49
CA GLU A 150 -27.36 34.07 -19.98
C GLU A 150 -27.34 32.55 -20.19
N THR A 151 -26.36 32.02 -20.91
CA THR A 151 -26.23 30.57 -21.19
C THR A 151 -25.76 29.81 -19.95
N LYS A 152 -26.54 28.82 -19.54
CA LYS A 152 -26.20 27.93 -18.41
C LYS A 152 -25.26 26.81 -18.87
N ILE A 153 -24.31 26.47 -18.02
CA ILE A 153 -23.34 25.40 -18.28
C ILE A 153 -23.67 24.21 -17.37
N VAL A 154 -23.83 23.04 -17.99
CA VAL A 154 -23.97 21.76 -17.31
C VAL A 154 -22.68 20.96 -17.52
N CYS A 155 -22.01 20.59 -16.45
CA CYS A 155 -20.81 19.75 -16.52
C CYS A 155 -21.13 18.31 -16.10
N MET A 156 -20.83 17.34 -16.96
CA MET A 156 -21.04 15.93 -16.67
C MET A 156 -19.92 15.38 -15.80
N VAL A 157 -20.27 14.81 -14.65
CA VAL A 157 -19.33 14.19 -13.67
C VAL A 157 -19.65 12.72 -13.38
N LYS A 158 -20.45 12.08 -14.25
CA LYS A 158 -20.80 10.65 -14.13
C LYS A 158 -19.59 9.73 -14.22
N ALA A 159 -19.76 8.47 -13.82
CA ALA A 159 -18.76 7.42 -13.92
C ALA A 159 -17.40 7.85 -13.35
N PHE A 160 -17.42 8.33 -12.10
CA PHE A 160 -16.22 8.83 -11.40
C PHE A 160 -15.52 9.96 -12.18
N ALA A 161 -16.31 10.89 -12.76
CA ALA A 161 -15.84 11.93 -13.68
C ALA A 161 -15.02 11.34 -14.83
N TYR A 162 -15.53 10.26 -15.45
CA TYR A 162 -14.84 9.49 -16.50
C TYR A 162 -13.46 8.93 -16.05
N GLY A 163 -13.34 8.58 -14.78
CA GLY A 163 -12.10 8.09 -14.20
C GLY A 163 -11.15 9.17 -13.66
N ALA A 164 -11.53 10.44 -13.74
CA ALA A 164 -10.71 11.58 -13.33
C ALA A 164 -10.84 11.95 -11.83
N GLY A 165 -11.70 11.26 -11.07
CA GLY A 165 -11.98 11.57 -9.66
C GLY A 165 -13.24 12.43 -9.52
N SER A 166 -14.33 11.83 -9.03
CA SER A 166 -15.64 12.51 -8.95
C SER A 166 -15.60 13.74 -8.05
N TYR A 167 -15.01 13.60 -6.86
CA TYR A 167 -14.98 14.66 -5.86
C TYR A 167 -14.10 15.84 -6.31
N GLU A 168 -12.87 15.56 -6.75
CA GLU A 168 -11.87 16.56 -7.13
C GLU A 168 -12.38 17.40 -8.30
N VAL A 169 -12.95 16.74 -9.31
CA VAL A 169 -13.52 17.42 -10.48
C VAL A 169 -14.77 18.19 -10.08
N ALA A 170 -15.72 17.59 -9.35
CA ALA A 170 -16.96 18.24 -8.95
C ALA A 170 -16.69 19.46 -8.04
N LYS A 171 -15.75 19.35 -7.11
CA LYS A 171 -15.34 20.46 -6.25
C LYS A 171 -14.73 21.60 -7.04
N THR A 172 -13.80 21.31 -7.94
CA THR A 172 -13.20 22.31 -8.84
C THR A 172 -14.25 23.02 -9.67
N LEU A 173 -15.20 22.29 -10.26
CA LEU A 173 -16.30 22.90 -11.05
C LEU A 173 -17.20 23.77 -10.18
N GLN A 174 -17.52 23.35 -8.95
CA GLN A 174 -18.29 24.13 -7.99
C GLN A 174 -17.58 25.45 -7.61
N GLU A 175 -16.28 25.40 -7.30
CA GLU A 175 -15.47 26.57 -6.97
C GLU A 175 -15.40 27.56 -8.13
N HIS A 176 -15.44 27.05 -9.36
CA HIS A 176 -15.51 27.85 -10.59
C HIS A 176 -16.94 28.15 -11.06
N ARG A 177 -17.94 27.98 -10.19
CA ARG A 177 -19.33 28.42 -10.36
C ARG A 177 -19.96 27.91 -11.66
N VAL A 178 -19.86 26.62 -11.95
CA VAL A 178 -20.72 26.01 -12.98
C VAL A 178 -22.16 26.00 -12.50
N ASP A 179 -23.09 26.15 -13.42
CA ASP A 179 -24.51 26.24 -13.05
C ASP A 179 -25.07 24.90 -12.57
N TYR A 180 -24.68 23.82 -13.21
CA TYR A 180 -25.14 22.47 -12.90
C TYR A 180 -24.02 21.45 -13.09
N GLN A 181 -24.07 20.43 -12.26
CA GLN A 181 -23.31 19.19 -12.47
C GLN A 181 -24.30 18.07 -12.78
N ALA A 182 -23.93 17.15 -13.65
CA ALA A 182 -24.82 16.07 -14.02
C ALA A 182 -24.16 14.71 -13.79
N VAL A 183 -24.93 13.78 -13.28
CA VAL A 183 -24.56 12.38 -12.99
C VAL A 183 -25.44 11.44 -13.81
N ALA A 184 -25.10 10.16 -13.87
CA ALA A 184 -25.90 9.17 -14.60
C ALA A 184 -27.02 8.59 -13.74
N VAL A 185 -26.78 8.41 -12.44
CA VAL A 185 -27.71 7.79 -11.47
C VAL A 185 -27.72 8.57 -10.16
N ALA A 186 -28.81 8.45 -9.40
CA ALA A 186 -29.00 9.17 -8.14
C ALA A 186 -27.94 8.85 -7.08
N ASP A 187 -27.40 7.64 -7.10
CA ASP A 187 -26.37 7.21 -6.13
C ASP A 187 -25.09 8.02 -6.28
N GLU A 188 -24.64 8.29 -7.51
CA GLU A 188 -23.47 9.16 -7.76
C GLU A 188 -23.69 10.57 -7.20
N GLY A 189 -24.89 11.12 -7.36
CA GLY A 189 -25.26 12.41 -6.79
C GLY A 189 -25.27 12.39 -5.26
N SER A 190 -25.76 11.30 -4.66
CA SER A 190 -25.76 11.11 -3.21
C SER A 190 -24.37 11.03 -2.65
N GLU A 191 -23.43 10.37 -3.33
CA GLU A 191 -22.02 10.30 -2.95
C GLU A 191 -21.36 11.68 -2.98
N LEU A 192 -21.59 12.45 -4.05
CA LEU A 192 -21.08 13.82 -4.14
C LEU A 192 -21.66 14.72 -3.02
N ARG A 193 -22.94 14.57 -2.66
CA ARG A 193 -23.54 15.27 -1.52
C ARG A 193 -22.86 14.90 -0.18
N LYS A 194 -22.63 13.61 0.08
CA LYS A 194 -21.91 13.13 1.26
C LYS A 194 -20.48 13.67 1.32
N ALA A 195 -19.84 13.82 0.16
CA ALA A 195 -18.50 14.41 0.04
C ALA A 195 -18.45 15.93 0.21
N GLY A 196 -19.61 16.62 0.34
CA GLY A 196 -19.70 18.07 0.60
C GLY A 196 -19.90 18.92 -0.64
N ILE A 197 -20.31 18.37 -1.77
CA ILE A 197 -20.70 19.16 -2.94
C ILE A 197 -22.09 19.73 -2.68
N THR A 198 -22.22 21.06 -2.73
CA THR A 198 -23.46 21.82 -2.45
C THR A 198 -24.11 22.43 -3.70
N GLY A 199 -23.36 22.53 -4.81
CA GLY A 199 -23.84 23.03 -6.09
C GLY A 199 -25.01 22.19 -6.66
N SER A 200 -25.71 22.69 -7.67
CA SER A 200 -26.82 21.96 -8.31
C SER A 200 -26.31 20.71 -9.03
N ILE A 201 -26.91 19.54 -8.73
CA ILE A 201 -26.66 18.25 -9.36
C ILE A 201 -27.98 17.77 -9.95
#